data_018909d8975ecaf8d0e5dccff3154290
#
_entry.id   018909d8975ecaf8d0e5dccff3154290
#
_cell.length_a   1.000
_cell.length_b   1.000
_cell.length_c   1.000
_cell.angle_alpha   90.00
_cell.angle_beta   90.00
_cell.angle_gamma   90.00
#
_symmetry.space_group_name_H-M   'P 1'
#
loop_
_entity.id
_entity.type
_entity.pdbx_description
1 polymer ?
#
loop_
_entity_poly.entity_id
_entity_poly.type
_entity_poly.pdbx_seq_one_letter_code
_entity_poly.pdbx_strand_id
1 'polypeptide(L)'
;GDVYKRQAVFSTQQPEAYRFRKNVSGQFVWITMEFLPCRNCCAQNPWATVVVREDAQADHLSEELDFSYSHDTLTGLLNRSLFETDLRTLQSSEYDSMVCTYIDVVGLHEINNHLGHRSGDAMLCFIANAARKFFVSSRIYRIGGDEFVILTPNQPPYSVWVAVDKMRAFLRAKEYEISVGIQSTNDLHRLDDAMNQAEAAMRQDKQAY
;
A
#
# COMPACT_ATOMS: atom_id res chain seq x y z
N GLY A 1 -4.47 25.24 2.05
CA GLY A 1 -4.88 24.48 0.85
C GLY A 1 -6.08 25.10 0.14
N ASP A 2 -7.10 25.54 0.87
CA ASP A 2 -8.41 25.94 0.28
C ASP A 2 -8.41 27.32 -0.39
N VAL A 3 -7.53 28.24 0.02
CA VAL A 3 -7.48 29.60 -0.54
C VAL A 3 -6.91 29.60 -1.96
N TYR A 4 -5.89 28.77 -2.23
CA TYR A 4 -5.31 28.65 -3.59
C TYR A 4 -6.28 28.02 -4.60
N LYS A 5 -7.11 27.10 -4.15
CA LYS A 5 -8.08 26.40 -5.00
C LYS A 5 -9.24 27.31 -5.42
N ARG A 6 -9.66 28.22 -4.52
CA ARG A 6 -10.66 29.25 -4.86
C ARG A 6 -10.15 30.23 -5.93
N GLN A 7 -8.86 30.58 -5.88
CA GLN A 7 -8.25 31.49 -6.88
C GLN A 7 -8.23 30.87 -8.29
N ALA A 8 -8.04 29.55 -8.42
CA ALA A 8 -8.04 28.88 -9.71
C ALA A 8 -9.37 29.00 -10.43
N VAL A 9 -10.53 28.79 -9.76
CA VAL A 9 -11.86 28.94 -10.34
C VAL A 9 -12.12 30.36 -10.85
N PHE A 10 -11.64 31.36 -10.12
CA PHE A 10 -11.81 32.77 -10.53
C PHE A 10 -10.90 33.16 -11.69
N SER A 11 -9.72 32.56 -11.83
CA SER A 11 -8.78 32.86 -12.91
C SER A 11 -9.14 32.15 -14.21
N THR A 12 -9.64 30.91 -14.16
CA THR A 12 -9.96 30.10 -15.34
C THR A 12 -11.40 30.24 -15.81
N GLN A 13 -12.30 30.74 -14.96
CA GLN A 13 -13.75 30.77 -15.17
C GLN A 13 -14.36 29.41 -15.58
N GLN A 14 -13.68 28.33 -15.18
CA GLN A 14 -14.17 26.96 -15.40
C GLN A 14 -14.62 26.33 -14.08
N PRO A 15 -15.63 25.46 -14.11
CA PRO A 15 -16.02 24.68 -12.94
C PRO A 15 -14.85 23.81 -12.46
N GLU A 16 -14.63 23.77 -11.15
CA GLU A 16 -13.70 22.83 -10.53
C GLU A 16 -14.43 21.98 -9.49
N ALA A 17 -14.17 20.71 -9.50
CA ALA A 17 -14.74 19.76 -8.54
C ALA A 17 -13.63 19.16 -7.67
N TYR A 18 -13.90 19.05 -6.38
CA TYR A 18 -13.02 18.43 -5.40
C TYR A 18 -13.78 17.35 -4.65
N ARG A 19 -13.15 16.21 -4.50
CA ARG A 19 -13.71 15.06 -3.81
C ARG A 19 -12.87 14.73 -2.60
N PHE A 20 -13.51 14.47 -1.46
CA PHE A 20 -12.82 14.11 -0.22
C PHE A 20 -13.72 13.26 0.68
N ARG A 21 -13.10 12.50 1.56
CA ARG A 21 -13.82 11.71 2.57
C ARG A 21 -14.04 12.52 3.83
N LYS A 22 -15.25 12.44 4.38
CA LYS A 22 -15.59 13.02 5.67
C LYS A 22 -16.20 11.96 6.58
N ASN A 23 -15.79 11.94 7.84
CA ASN A 23 -16.44 11.11 8.84
C ASN A 23 -17.73 11.83 9.31
N VAL A 24 -18.87 11.20 9.08
CA VAL A 24 -20.19 11.67 9.52
C VAL A 24 -20.77 10.59 10.43
N SER A 25 -20.87 10.88 11.72
CA SER A 25 -21.47 9.98 12.72
C SER A 25 -20.77 8.58 12.80
N GLY A 26 -19.46 8.52 12.57
CA GLY A 26 -18.70 7.28 12.63
C GLY A 26 -18.58 6.53 11.29
N GLN A 27 -19.28 6.98 10.25
CA GLN A 27 -19.15 6.46 8.89
C GLN A 27 -18.41 7.44 8.00
N PHE A 28 -17.52 6.93 7.14
CA PHE A 28 -16.88 7.75 6.13
C PHE A 28 -17.77 7.82 4.89
N VAL A 29 -18.14 9.05 4.54
CA VAL A 29 -18.93 9.36 3.33
C VAL A 29 -18.08 10.19 2.36
N TRP A 30 -18.29 9.98 1.06
CA TRP A 30 -17.69 10.82 0.05
C TRP A 30 -18.50 12.08 -0.16
N ILE A 31 -17.79 13.19 -0.23
CA ILE A 31 -18.38 14.50 -0.49
C ILE A 31 -17.71 15.08 -1.73
N THR A 32 -18.50 15.37 -2.75
CA THR A 32 -18.08 16.15 -3.91
C THR A 32 -18.47 17.60 -3.71
N MET A 33 -17.50 18.49 -3.81
CA MET A 33 -17.68 19.94 -3.74
C MET A 33 -17.35 20.55 -5.09
N GLU A 34 -18.37 21.05 -5.79
CA GLU A 34 -18.21 21.72 -7.08
C GLU A 34 -18.24 23.23 -6.89
N PHE A 35 -17.23 23.92 -7.42
CA PHE A 35 -17.17 25.37 -7.48
C PHE A 35 -17.59 25.83 -8.87
N LEU A 36 -18.74 26.50 -8.97
CA LEU A 36 -19.28 27.01 -10.21
C LEU A 36 -19.08 28.54 -10.28
N PRO A 37 -18.41 29.05 -11.32
CA PRO A 37 -18.24 30.48 -11.47
C PRO A 37 -19.60 31.16 -11.72
N CYS A 38 -19.83 32.27 -11.06
CA CYS A 38 -21.06 33.05 -11.29
C CYS A 38 -20.92 33.84 -12.59
N ARG A 39 -21.83 33.60 -13.56
CA ARG A 39 -21.77 34.24 -14.88
C ARG A 39 -22.18 35.74 -14.88
N ASN A 40 -22.73 36.25 -13.78
CA ASN A 40 -23.28 37.62 -13.72
C ASN A 40 -22.66 38.47 -12.59
N CYS A 41 -21.49 38.13 -12.10
CA CYS A 41 -20.84 38.91 -11.03
C CYS A 41 -19.98 40.01 -11.63
N CYS A 42 -20.08 41.25 -11.10
CA CYS A 42 -19.19 42.34 -11.46
C CYS A 42 -17.75 42.00 -11.03
N ALA A 43 -16.79 42.45 -11.82
CA ALA A 43 -15.35 42.16 -11.66
C ALA A 43 -14.76 42.50 -10.28
N GLN A 44 -15.48 43.30 -9.47
CA GLN A 44 -15.03 43.74 -8.15
C GLN A 44 -15.42 42.79 -7.01
N ASN A 45 -16.33 41.83 -7.24
CA ASN A 45 -16.76 40.91 -6.20
C ASN A 45 -17.17 39.53 -6.84
N PRO A 46 -16.16 38.69 -7.19
CA PRO A 46 -16.43 37.42 -7.82
C PRO A 46 -17.04 36.44 -6.81
N TRP A 47 -18.19 35.90 -7.12
CA TRP A 47 -18.88 34.86 -6.34
C TRP A 47 -18.76 33.51 -7.06
N ALA A 48 -18.60 32.43 -6.28
CA ALA A 48 -18.74 31.08 -6.79
C ALA A 48 -19.89 30.40 -6.03
N THR A 49 -20.71 29.66 -6.75
CA THR A 49 -21.66 28.76 -6.13
C THR A 49 -20.96 27.48 -5.78
N VAL A 50 -21.06 27.05 -4.52
CA VAL A 50 -20.54 25.79 -4.06
C VAL A 50 -21.70 24.81 -3.98
N VAL A 51 -21.64 23.76 -4.78
CA VAL A 51 -22.59 22.65 -4.71
C VAL A 51 -21.90 21.51 -3.95
N VAL A 52 -22.50 21.07 -2.87
CA VAL A 52 -22.02 19.95 -2.07
C VAL A 52 -22.98 18.79 -2.28
N ARG A 53 -22.45 17.66 -2.75
CA ARG A 53 -23.21 16.43 -2.93
C ARG A 53 -22.61 15.32 -2.07
N GLU A 54 -23.47 14.56 -1.45
CA GLU A 54 -23.11 13.31 -0.79
C GLU A 54 -23.30 12.18 -1.81
N ASP A 55 -22.21 11.55 -2.23
CA ASP A 55 -22.25 10.48 -3.23
C ASP A 55 -22.35 9.12 -2.50
N ALA A 56 -23.59 8.72 -2.20
CA ALA A 56 -23.84 7.59 -1.31
C ALA A 56 -23.74 6.19 -1.97
N GLN A 57 -23.79 6.05 -3.29
CA GLN A 57 -23.94 4.70 -3.89
C GLN A 57 -23.14 4.38 -5.16
N ALA A 58 -22.84 5.30 -6.03
CA ALA A 58 -22.20 4.97 -7.32
C ALA A 58 -20.70 4.68 -7.21
N ASP A 59 -20.05 5.21 -6.19
CA ASP A 59 -18.58 5.17 -6.07
C ASP A 59 -18.05 4.09 -5.14
N HIS A 60 -18.86 3.53 -4.25
CA HIS A 60 -18.45 2.39 -3.43
C HIS A 60 -18.03 1.19 -4.30
N LEU A 61 -18.79 0.90 -5.34
CA LEU A 61 -18.47 -0.19 -6.27
C LEU A 61 -17.20 0.08 -7.08
N SER A 62 -16.97 1.33 -7.49
CA SER A 62 -15.76 1.70 -8.23
C SER A 62 -14.51 1.65 -7.32
N GLU A 63 -14.62 2.13 -6.09
CA GLU A 63 -13.49 2.11 -5.13
C GLU A 63 -13.22 0.72 -4.57
N GLU A 64 -14.24 -0.08 -4.32
CA GLU A 64 -14.06 -1.49 -3.94
C GLU A 64 -13.40 -2.27 -5.08
N LEU A 65 -13.77 -1.97 -6.34
CA LEU A 65 -13.11 -2.51 -7.52
C LEU A 65 -11.66 -2.02 -7.62
N ASP A 66 -11.39 -0.73 -7.48
CA ASP A 66 -10.04 -0.16 -7.53
C ASP A 66 -9.18 -0.66 -6.37
N PHE A 67 -9.75 -0.76 -5.16
CA PHE A 67 -9.05 -1.33 -4.02
C PHE A 67 -8.76 -2.82 -4.23
N SER A 68 -9.71 -3.61 -4.70
CA SER A 68 -9.53 -5.04 -4.97
C SER A 68 -8.56 -5.28 -6.13
N TYR A 69 -8.44 -4.31 -7.07
CA TYR A 69 -7.50 -4.37 -8.18
C TYR A 69 -6.04 -4.21 -7.73
N SER A 70 -5.80 -3.47 -6.66
CA SER A 70 -4.47 -3.10 -6.17
C SER A 70 -4.08 -3.73 -4.83
N HIS A 71 -5.05 -4.25 -4.06
CA HIS A 71 -4.82 -4.76 -2.71
C HIS A 71 -5.28 -6.22 -2.54
N ASP A 72 -4.63 -6.92 -1.63
CA ASP A 72 -5.07 -8.21 -1.12
C ASP A 72 -6.23 -8.02 -0.14
N THR A 73 -7.37 -8.66 -0.41
CA THR A 73 -8.62 -8.45 0.35
C THR A 73 -8.55 -8.95 1.80
N LEU A 74 -7.70 -9.92 2.10
CA LEU A 74 -7.53 -10.45 3.45
C LEU A 74 -6.66 -9.54 4.30
N THR A 75 -5.49 -9.17 3.81
CA THR A 75 -4.48 -8.44 4.58
C THR A 75 -4.51 -6.93 4.36
N GLY A 76 -5.15 -6.47 3.27
CA GLY A 76 -5.15 -5.08 2.84
C GLY A 76 -3.78 -4.58 2.38
N LEU A 77 -2.78 -5.44 2.22
CA LEU A 77 -1.51 -5.10 1.58
C LEU A 77 -1.69 -4.96 0.07
N LEU A 78 -0.68 -4.43 -0.61
CA LEU A 78 -0.66 -4.43 -2.07
C LEU A 78 -0.67 -5.86 -2.59
N ASN A 79 -1.37 -6.11 -3.69
CA ASN A 79 -1.52 -7.44 -4.25
C ASN A 79 -0.45 -7.78 -5.29
N ARG A 80 -0.47 -9.03 -5.77
CA ARG A 80 0.44 -9.54 -6.79
C ARG A 80 0.37 -8.73 -8.11
N SER A 81 -0.83 -8.36 -8.56
CA SER A 81 -1.00 -7.62 -9.82
C SER A 81 -0.31 -6.27 -9.79
N LEU A 82 -0.40 -5.56 -8.66
CA LEU A 82 0.30 -4.31 -8.48
C LEU A 82 1.80 -4.51 -8.33
N PHE A 83 2.24 -5.57 -7.64
CA PHE A 83 3.66 -5.93 -7.56
C PHE A 83 4.29 -6.11 -8.93
N GLU A 84 3.67 -6.90 -9.82
CA GLU A 84 4.16 -7.14 -11.18
C GLU A 84 4.19 -5.85 -12.04
N THR A 85 3.26 -4.94 -11.79
CA THR A 85 3.24 -3.61 -12.45
C THR A 85 4.34 -2.71 -11.91
N ASP A 86 4.50 -2.69 -10.58
CA ASP A 86 5.50 -1.87 -9.91
C ASP A 86 6.93 -2.32 -10.25
N LEU A 87 7.21 -3.60 -10.37
CA LEU A 87 8.52 -4.09 -10.81
C LEU A 87 8.95 -3.47 -12.14
N ARG A 88 8.02 -3.37 -13.10
CA ARG A 88 8.29 -2.77 -14.41
C ARG A 88 8.49 -1.26 -14.34
N THR A 89 7.67 -0.57 -13.56
CA THR A 89 7.72 0.90 -13.46
C THR A 89 8.89 1.37 -12.60
N LEU A 90 9.26 0.63 -11.56
CA LEU A 90 10.37 0.97 -10.67
C LEU A 90 11.73 0.88 -11.36
N GLN A 91 11.88 0.05 -12.41
CA GLN A 91 13.10 0.02 -13.22
C GLN A 91 13.44 1.36 -13.89
N SER A 92 12.42 2.19 -14.11
CA SER A 92 12.56 3.53 -14.72
C SER A 92 12.38 4.66 -13.69
N SER A 93 12.36 4.34 -12.40
CA SER A 93 12.17 5.33 -11.33
C SER A 93 13.46 6.07 -11.00
N GLU A 94 13.33 7.22 -10.32
CA GLU A 94 14.45 8.05 -9.87
C GLU A 94 15.07 7.58 -8.53
N TYR A 95 14.81 6.35 -8.09
CA TYR A 95 15.46 5.82 -6.90
C TYR A 95 16.90 5.41 -7.18
N ASP A 96 17.81 5.73 -6.26
CA ASP A 96 19.24 5.39 -6.37
C ASP A 96 19.53 3.93 -6.00
N SER A 97 18.67 3.33 -5.17
CA SER A 97 18.83 1.95 -4.72
C SER A 97 17.51 1.33 -4.29
N MET A 98 17.47 0.01 -4.27
CA MET A 98 16.34 -0.77 -3.77
C MET A 98 16.83 -1.93 -2.90
N VAL A 99 16.19 -2.14 -1.75
CA VAL A 99 16.35 -3.36 -0.97
C VAL A 99 15.09 -4.21 -1.16
N CYS A 100 15.28 -5.41 -1.68
CA CYS A 100 14.25 -6.41 -1.91
C CYS A 100 14.24 -7.37 -0.73
N THR A 101 13.10 -7.54 -0.08
CA THR A 101 12.90 -8.50 0.99
C THR A 101 11.80 -9.46 0.59
N TYR A 102 12.12 -10.75 0.52
CA TYR A 102 11.16 -11.83 0.28
C TYR A 102 10.88 -12.56 1.59
N ILE A 103 9.61 -12.80 1.88
CA ILE A 103 9.16 -13.40 3.14
C ILE A 103 8.21 -14.55 2.82
N ASP A 104 8.38 -15.68 3.50
CA ASP A 104 7.48 -16.82 3.50
C ASP A 104 7.07 -17.15 4.94
N VAL A 105 5.79 -17.44 5.16
CA VAL A 105 5.24 -17.72 6.48
C VAL A 105 5.42 -19.20 6.81
N VAL A 106 6.12 -19.48 7.90
CA VAL A 106 6.37 -20.84 8.36
C VAL A 106 5.15 -21.39 9.09
N GLY A 107 4.75 -22.63 8.78
CA GLY A 107 3.72 -23.35 9.53
C GLY A 107 2.27 -22.95 9.23
N LEU A 108 1.99 -22.15 8.19
CA LEU A 108 0.62 -21.76 7.82
C LEU A 108 -0.26 -22.98 7.51
N HIS A 109 0.30 -23.98 6.83
CA HIS A 109 -0.43 -25.19 6.48
C HIS A 109 -0.84 -26.01 7.70
N GLU A 110 0.06 -26.15 8.68
CA GLU A 110 -0.17 -26.83 9.95
C GLU A 110 -1.25 -26.12 10.77
N ILE A 111 -1.18 -24.79 10.85
CA ILE A 111 -2.19 -23.98 11.53
C ILE A 111 -3.56 -24.16 10.86
N ASN A 112 -3.62 -24.12 9.53
CA ASN A 112 -4.87 -24.35 8.81
C ASN A 112 -5.45 -25.74 9.07
N ASN A 113 -4.61 -26.77 9.09
CA ASN A 113 -5.05 -28.15 9.32
C ASN A 113 -5.52 -28.40 10.75
N HIS A 114 -4.86 -27.83 11.76
CA HIS A 114 -5.15 -28.08 13.15
C HIS A 114 -6.17 -27.11 13.76
N LEU A 115 -6.16 -25.85 13.35
CA LEU A 115 -6.98 -24.78 13.94
C LEU A 115 -7.97 -24.14 12.96
N GLY A 116 -7.96 -24.60 11.70
CA GLY A 116 -8.84 -24.12 10.64
C GLY A 116 -8.36 -22.83 9.96
N HIS A 117 -8.90 -22.57 8.76
CA HIS A 117 -8.50 -21.44 7.89
C HIS A 117 -8.63 -20.06 8.56
N ARG A 118 -9.61 -19.87 9.46
CA ARG A 118 -9.74 -18.61 10.21
C ARG A 118 -8.51 -18.28 11.06
N SER A 119 -7.84 -19.31 11.62
CA SER A 119 -6.63 -19.13 12.40
C SER A 119 -5.43 -18.76 11.50
N GLY A 120 -5.32 -19.39 10.32
CA GLY A 120 -4.33 -19.01 9.33
C GLY A 120 -4.54 -17.61 8.78
N ASP A 121 -5.79 -17.21 8.52
CA ASP A 121 -6.13 -15.84 8.11
C ASP A 121 -5.73 -14.81 9.18
N ALA A 122 -5.98 -15.10 10.45
CA ALA A 122 -5.57 -14.25 11.57
C ALA A 122 -4.04 -14.14 11.68
N MET A 123 -3.30 -15.23 11.45
CA MET A 123 -1.84 -15.24 11.38
C MET A 123 -1.33 -14.35 10.24
N LEU A 124 -1.86 -14.49 9.03
CA LEU A 124 -1.49 -13.68 7.87
C LEU A 124 -1.77 -12.20 8.09
N CYS A 125 -2.92 -11.84 8.65
CA CYS A 125 -3.24 -10.46 9.02
C CYS A 125 -2.30 -9.91 10.09
N PHE A 126 -1.90 -10.71 11.08
CA PHE A 126 -0.97 -10.30 12.11
C PHE A 126 0.43 -10.03 11.53
N ILE A 127 0.93 -10.89 10.62
CA ILE A 127 2.21 -10.73 9.92
C ILE A 127 2.17 -9.48 9.03
N ALA A 128 1.08 -9.26 8.28
CA ALA A 128 0.90 -8.06 7.46
C ALA A 128 0.95 -6.77 8.29
N ASN A 129 0.31 -6.76 9.46
CA ASN A 129 0.35 -5.62 10.39
C ASN A 129 1.74 -5.41 10.99
N ALA A 130 2.47 -6.50 11.29
CA ALA A 130 3.86 -6.40 11.70
C ALA A 130 4.75 -5.79 10.60
N ALA A 131 4.58 -6.23 9.35
CA ALA A 131 5.30 -5.65 8.21
C ALA A 131 5.04 -4.14 8.09
N ARG A 132 3.78 -3.68 8.14
CA ARG A 132 3.44 -2.24 8.15
C ARG A 132 4.10 -1.47 9.29
N LYS A 133 4.18 -2.08 10.47
CA LYS A 133 4.76 -1.44 11.66
C LYS A 133 6.26 -1.19 11.53
N PHE A 134 6.99 -2.13 10.94
CA PHE A 134 8.46 -2.07 10.89
C PHE A 134 9.01 -1.53 9.57
N PHE A 135 8.20 -1.48 8.50
CA PHE A 135 8.59 -1.04 7.15
C PHE A 135 7.77 0.16 6.67
N VAL A 136 7.78 1.25 7.43
CA VAL A 136 6.90 2.42 7.25
C VAL A 136 7.06 3.11 5.88
N SER A 137 8.29 3.14 5.32
CA SER A 137 8.60 3.82 4.05
C SER A 137 8.74 2.85 2.88
N SER A 138 8.17 1.65 2.99
CA SER A 138 8.32 0.58 2.01
C SER A 138 6.99 0.26 1.32
N ARG A 139 7.08 -0.31 0.12
CA ARG A 139 5.94 -0.95 -0.53
C ARG A 139 5.87 -2.40 -0.08
N ILE A 140 4.74 -2.82 0.45
CA ILE A 140 4.54 -4.14 1.05
C ILE A 140 3.44 -4.86 0.28
N TYR A 141 3.78 -6.03 -0.26
CA TYR A 141 2.90 -6.82 -1.11
C TYR A 141 2.65 -8.20 -0.50
N ARG A 142 1.46 -8.74 -0.72
CA ARG A 142 1.20 -10.16 -0.59
C ARG A 142 1.05 -10.75 -2.00
N ILE A 143 1.97 -11.63 -2.39
CA ILE A 143 2.07 -12.14 -3.76
C ILE A 143 1.64 -13.60 -3.90
N GLY A 144 1.48 -14.29 -2.79
CA GLY A 144 1.03 -15.68 -2.71
C GLY A 144 0.21 -15.94 -1.46
N GLY A 145 -0.13 -17.19 -1.20
CA GLY A 145 -0.88 -17.58 -0.01
C GLY A 145 -0.16 -17.20 1.29
N ASP A 146 1.12 -17.51 1.37
CA ASP A 146 2.05 -17.35 2.49
C ASP A 146 3.25 -16.46 2.15
N GLU A 147 3.29 -15.86 0.95
CA GLU A 147 4.42 -15.11 0.44
C GLU A 147 4.17 -13.60 0.46
N PHE A 148 5.13 -12.86 1.01
CA PHE A 148 5.13 -11.41 1.04
C PHE A 148 6.42 -10.87 0.45
N VAL A 149 6.34 -9.70 -0.19
CA VAL A 149 7.47 -8.95 -0.71
C VAL A 149 7.46 -7.55 -0.15
N ILE A 150 8.64 -7.05 0.22
CA ILE A 150 8.81 -5.67 0.66
C ILE A 150 9.89 -5.02 -0.21
N LEU A 151 9.54 -3.91 -0.86
CA LEU A 151 10.46 -3.08 -1.63
C LEU A 151 10.74 -1.80 -0.85
N THR A 152 11.99 -1.62 -0.45
CA THR A 152 12.44 -0.48 0.37
C THR A 152 13.41 0.37 -0.43
N PRO A 153 12.95 1.53 -0.99
CA PRO A 153 13.81 2.40 -1.79
C PRO A 153 14.75 3.24 -0.90
N ASN A 154 15.93 3.52 -1.42
CA ASN A 154 16.92 4.48 -0.88
C ASN A 154 17.26 4.27 0.61
N GLN A 155 17.20 3.02 1.07
CA GLN A 155 17.60 2.66 2.43
C GLN A 155 18.83 1.75 2.41
N PRO A 156 19.75 1.90 3.38
CA PRO A 156 20.89 1.00 3.50
C PRO A 156 20.39 -0.42 3.89
N PRO A 157 20.97 -1.49 3.31
CA PRO A 157 20.57 -2.87 3.60
C PRO A 157 20.57 -3.20 5.10
N TYR A 158 21.48 -2.62 5.87
CA TYR A 158 21.55 -2.81 7.32
C TYR A 158 20.26 -2.35 8.04
N SER A 159 19.65 -1.24 7.63
CA SER A 159 18.41 -0.76 8.24
C SER A 159 17.25 -1.74 8.02
N VAL A 160 17.22 -2.39 6.86
CA VAL A 160 16.23 -3.42 6.53
C VAL A 160 16.44 -4.69 7.35
N TRP A 161 17.70 -5.13 7.53
CA TRP A 161 18.03 -6.23 8.43
C TRP A 161 17.55 -5.98 9.86
N VAL A 162 17.79 -4.77 10.38
CA VAL A 162 17.32 -4.39 11.73
C VAL A 162 15.79 -4.40 11.80
N ALA A 163 15.10 -3.97 10.75
CA ALA A 163 13.64 -4.01 10.70
C ALA A 163 13.11 -5.45 10.70
N VAL A 164 13.74 -6.35 9.94
CA VAL A 164 13.42 -7.78 9.91
C VAL A 164 13.63 -8.42 11.29
N ASP A 165 14.76 -8.17 11.95
CA ASP A 165 15.03 -8.73 13.28
C ASP A 165 14.00 -8.28 14.31
N LYS A 166 13.62 -7.00 14.29
CA LYS A 166 12.55 -6.48 15.15
C LYS A 166 11.19 -7.12 14.83
N MET A 167 10.89 -7.32 13.55
CA MET A 167 9.67 -7.98 13.11
C MET A 167 9.65 -9.43 13.59
N ARG A 168 10.73 -10.20 13.39
CA ARG A 168 10.87 -11.58 13.88
C ARG A 168 10.68 -11.66 15.40
N ALA A 169 11.33 -10.77 16.16
CA ALA A 169 11.17 -10.72 17.62
C ALA A 169 9.71 -10.44 18.04
N PHE A 170 9.02 -9.58 17.30
CA PHE A 170 7.61 -9.27 17.54
C PHE A 170 6.70 -10.46 17.21
N LEU A 171 6.97 -11.19 16.15
CA LEU A 171 6.19 -12.36 15.72
C LEU A 171 6.35 -13.54 16.69
N ARG A 172 7.55 -13.75 17.24
CA ARG A 172 7.84 -14.81 18.23
C ARG A 172 6.99 -14.71 19.49
N ALA A 173 6.51 -13.52 19.87
CA ALA A 173 5.58 -13.34 20.98
C ALA A 173 4.20 -14.01 20.74
N LYS A 174 3.92 -14.42 19.50
CA LYS A 174 2.73 -15.18 19.08
C LYS A 174 3.10 -16.57 18.54
N GLU A 175 4.35 -16.99 18.71
CA GLU A 175 4.88 -18.26 18.17
C GLU A 175 4.77 -18.34 16.64
N TYR A 176 4.76 -17.16 15.96
CA TYR A 176 4.78 -17.09 14.50
C TYR A 176 6.20 -16.91 14.01
N GLU A 177 6.54 -17.64 12.96
CA GLU A 177 7.85 -17.61 12.33
C GLU A 177 7.74 -17.28 10.84
N ILE A 178 8.81 -16.67 10.32
CA ILE A 178 8.95 -16.30 8.92
C ILE A 178 10.34 -16.64 8.41
N SER A 179 10.42 -17.14 7.19
CA SER A 179 11.65 -17.27 6.43
C SER A 179 11.85 -16.02 5.61
N VAL A 180 13.07 -15.49 5.58
CA VAL A 180 13.35 -14.19 4.97
C VAL A 180 14.62 -14.23 4.13
N GLY A 181 14.55 -13.69 2.93
CA GLY A 181 15.70 -13.38 2.11
C GLY A 181 15.75 -11.90 1.76
N ILE A 182 16.95 -11.34 1.79
CA ILE A 182 17.18 -9.90 1.53
C ILE A 182 18.29 -9.75 0.51
N GLN A 183 18.04 -8.91 -0.50
CA GLN A 183 19.03 -8.53 -1.49
C GLN A 183 18.87 -7.05 -1.83
N SER A 184 19.97 -6.36 -2.11
CA SER A 184 19.96 -4.97 -2.52
C SER A 184 20.55 -4.78 -3.91
N THR A 185 20.07 -3.75 -4.62
CA THR A 185 20.65 -3.31 -5.87
C THR A 185 20.74 -1.79 -5.92
N ASN A 186 21.82 -1.27 -6.50
CA ASN A 186 22.00 0.15 -6.86
C ASN A 186 21.75 0.36 -8.37
N ASP A 187 21.37 -0.69 -9.08
CA ASP A 187 20.97 -0.65 -10.49
C ASP A 187 19.54 -1.19 -10.60
N LEU A 188 18.58 -0.32 -10.77
CA LEU A 188 17.16 -0.69 -10.84
C LEU A 188 16.80 -1.48 -12.10
N HIS A 189 17.61 -1.43 -13.16
CA HIS A 189 17.44 -2.32 -14.32
C HIS A 189 17.69 -3.79 -13.97
N ARG A 190 18.37 -4.06 -12.84
CA ARG A 190 18.62 -5.39 -12.31
C ARG A 190 17.73 -5.73 -11.11
N LEU A 191 16.58 -5.06 -10.99
CA LEU A 191 15.65 -5.29 -9.88
C LEU A 191 15.11 -6.72 -9.89
N ASP A 192 14.83 -7.29 -11.05
CA ASP A 192 14.39 -8.69 -11.19
C ASP A 192 15.45 -9.68 -10.70
N ASP A 193 16.74 -9.43 -11.01
CA ASP A 193 17.85 -10.23 -10.51
C ASP A 193 17.93 -10.18 -8.97
N ALA A 194 17.79 -8.99 -8.40
CA ALA A 194 17.80 -8.80 -6.94
C ALA A 194 16.60 -9.51 -6.27
N MET A 195 15.42 -9.47 -6.90
CA MET A 195 14.24 -10.20 -6.42
C MET A 195 14.46 -11.71 -6.43
N ASN A 196 14.98 -12.27 -7.52
CA ASN A 196 15.28 -13.70 -7.63
C ASN A 196 16.33 -14.14 -6.59
N GLN A 197 17.33 -13.31 -6.31
CA GLN A 197 18.35 -13.58 -5.27
C GLN A 197 17.74 -13.51 -3.87
N ALA A 198 16.84 -12.56 -3.60
CA ALA A 198 16.13 -12.49 -2.33
C ALA A 198 15.25 -13.73 -2.11
N GLU A 199 14.52 -14.18 -3.14
CA GLU A 199 13.72 -15.39 -3.08
C GLU A 199 14.60 -16.64 -2.81
N ALA A 200 15.72 -16.76 -3.51
CA ALA A 200 16.68 -17.88 -3.28
C ALA A 200 17.22 -17.87 -1.85
N ALA A 201 17.55 -16.71 -1.30
CA ALA A 201 18.02 -16.57 0.08
C ALA A 201 16.91 -16.94 1.09
N MET A 202 15.66 -16.55 0.84
CA MET A 202 14.52 -16.94 1.67
C MET A 202 14.32 -18.46 1.68
N ARG A 203 14.44 -19.12 0.52
CA ARG A 203 14.33 -20.59 0.42
C ARG A 203 15.44 -21.31 1.20
N GLN A 204 16.64 -20.73 1.28
CA GLN A 204 17.74 -21.24 2.12
C GLN A 204 17.44 -21.07 3.62
N ASP A 205 16.91 -19.91 4.01
CA ASP A 205 16.49 -19.64 5.38
C ASP A 205 15.35 -20.59 5.83
N LYS A 206 14.44 -20.94 4.91
CA LYS A 206 13.34 -21.90 5.17
C LYS A 206 13.85 -23.33 5.45
N GLN A 207 15.00 -23.74 4.89
CA GLN A 207 15.57 -25.06 5.13
C GLN A 207 16.20 -25.19 6.52
N ALA A 208 16.35 -24.10 7.25
CA ALA A 208 16.90 -24.09 8.61
C ALA A 208 15.83 -24.36 9.70
N TYR A 209 14.57 -24.45 9.31
CA TYR A 209 13.42 -24.79 10.17
C TYR A 209 12.94 -26.21 9.90
#